data_15b574318ba0cac3601686dacc9f1c79
#
_entry.id   15b574318ba0cac3601686dacc9f1c79
#
_cell.length_a   1.000
_cell.length_b   1.000
_cell.length_c   1.000
_cell.angle_alpha   90.00
_cell.angle_beta   90.00
_cell.angle_gamma   90.00
#
_symmetry.space_group_name_H-M   'P 1'
#
loop_
_entity.id
_entity.type
_entity.pdbx_description
1 polymer ?
#
loop_
_entity_poly.entity_id
_entity_poly.type
_entity_poly.pdbx_seq_one_letter_code
_entity_poly.pdbx_strand_id
1 'polypeptide(L)'
;IAYEVFFQLQKSRPSVSLIILFGGHLGQSDSKRIMIEGSYETPFGELSTETTLAKNLVKNSSFFIETENNFYRDNATELQFPMIKYLWPKTKIIVIGMPPTFETLSLSQMIHEVLIQHNDTLFIGSTDMTHYGPNYQFTPMGKGFSGLNWTKDVNDAQLLGLIEKSDTSSMIAMANDNHNACCIGSVVTAMECAKLSQLSTPKILSYTTSYDIAPDNKEPLNFVGYAGVVF
;
A
#
# COMPACT_ATOMS: atom_id res chain seq x y z
N ILE A 1 13.37 -2.79 3.29
CA ILE A 1 12.26 -1.93 3.73
C ILE A 1 11.05 -2.77 4.11
N ALA A 2 10.38 -3.49 3.20
CA ALA A 2 9.19 -4.28 3.55
C ALA A 2 9.44 -5.20 4.75
N TYR A 3 10.55 -5.95 4.75
CA TYR A 3 10.94 -6.79 5.89
C TYR A 3 11.03 -5.99 7.21
N GLU A 4 11.59 -4.80 7.20
CA GLU A 4 11.72 -3.95 8.39
C GLU A 4 10.36 -3.54 8.95
N VAL A 5 9.43 -3.11 8.08
CA VAL A 5 8.05 -2.79 8.46
C VAL A 5 7.36 -4.02 9.07
N PHE A 6 7.40 -5.14 8.39
CA PHE A 6 6.77 -6.38 8.86
C PHE A 6 7.38 -6.89 10.16
N PHE A 7 8.70 -6.78 10.33
CA PHE A 7 9.39 -7.16 11.56
C PHE A 7 8.96 -6.28 12.75
N GLN A 8 8.86 -4.96 12.55
CA GLN A 8 8.37 -4.05 13.59
C GLN A 8 6.90 -4.34 13.95
N LEU A 9 6.07 -4.58 12.96
CA LEU A 9 4.67 -4.95 13.17
C LEU A 9 4.54 -6.27 13.94
N GLN A 10 5.27 -7.30 13.55
CA GLN A 10 5.24 -8.60 14.21
C GLN A 10 5.75 -8.54 15.66
N LYS A 11 6.75 -7.69 15.92
CA LYS A 11 7.26 -7.47 17.28
C LYS A 11 6.23 -6.79 18.20
N SER A 12 5.46 -5.83 17.67
CA SER A 12 4.40 -5.13 18.42
C SER A 12 3.07 -5.91 18.45
N ARG A 13 2.81 -6.68 17.42
CA ARG A 13 1.57 -7.45 17.21
C ARG A 13 1.92 -8.91 16.83
N PRO A 14 2.39 -9.72 17.79
CA PRO A 14 2.85 -11.09 17.52
C PRO A 14 1.73 -12.04 17.07
N SER A 15 0.48 -11.70 17.35
CA SER A 15 -0.71 -12.40 16.86
C SER A 15 -1.66 -11.38 16.26
N VAL A 16 -2.17 -11.67 15.08
CA VAL A 16 -3.16 -10.87 14.35
C VAL A 16 -4.16 -11.82 13.72
N SER A 17 -5.45 -11.59 13.96
CA SER A 17 -6.52 -12.45 13.43
C SER A 17 -6.95 -12.04 12.03
N LEU A 18 -6.83 -10.76 11.68
CA LEU A 18 -7.25 -10.20 10.40
C LEU A 18 -6.25 -9.15 9.88
N ILE A 19 -5.89 -9.26 8.63
CA ILE A 19 -5.12 -8.24 7.91
C ILE A 19 -5.96 -7.71 6.75
N ILE A 20 -6.11 -6.38 6.69
CA ILE A 20 -6.66 -5.70 5.52
C ILE A 20 -5.48 -5.13 4.74
N LEU A 21 -5.26 -5.67 3.55
CA LEU A 21 -4.20 -5.25 2.65
C LEU A 21 -4.79 -4.41 1.53
N PHE A 22 -4.37 -3.17 1.45
CA PHE A 22 -4.72 -2.26 0.37
C PHE A 22 -3.60 -2.23 -0.67
N GLY A 23 -3.97 -2.32 -1.94
CA GLY A 23 -3.08 -2.29 -3.09
C GLY A 23 -3.82 -1.85 -4.35
N GLY A 24 -3.35 -2.33 -5.49
CA GLY A 24 -3.96 -2.12 -6.79
C GLY A 24 -3.31 -0.98 -7.57
N HIS A 25 -2.72 -1.33 -8.70
CA HIS A 25 -2.28 -0.35 -9.69
C HIS A 25 -3.50 0.14 -10.50
N LEU A 26 -4.36 0.93 -9.82
CA LEU A 26 -5.61 1.43 -10.38
C LEU A 26 -5.47 2.89 -10.79
N GLY A 27 -6.05 3.22 -11.94
CA GLY A 27 -6.23 4.60 -12.37
C GLY A 27 -7.42 5.29 -11.68
N GLN A 28 -7.55 6.60 -11.84
CA GLN A 28 -8.65 7.38 -11.25
C GLN A 28 -10.05 6.96 -11.72
N SER A 29 -10.15 6.38 -12.92
CA SER A 29 -11.42 5.91 -13.49
C SER A 29 -11.72 4.44 -13.20
N ASP A 30 -10.80 3.73 -12.55
CA ASP A 30 -10.99 2.32 -12.26
C ASP A 30 -11.91 2.13 -11.05
N SER A 31 -12.66 1.01 -11.07
CA SER A 31 -13.46 0.61 -9.93
C SER A 31 -12.57 0.02 -8.83
N LYS A 32 -12.87 0.33 -7.58
CA LYS A 32 -12.29 -0.38 -6.44
C LYS A 32 -12.59 -1.86 -6.51
N ARG A 33 -11.66 -2.71 -6.06
CA ARG A 33 -11.69 -4.17 -6.24
C ARG A 33 -11.61 -4.90 -4.91
N ILE A 34 -12.23 -6.06 -4.82
CA ILE A 34 -12.16 -6.91 -3.64
C ILE A 34 -12.37 -8.39 -4.00
N MET A 35 -11.61 -9.29 -3.40
CA MET A 35 -11.92 -10.71 -3.39
C MET A 35 -12.69 -11.03 -2.10
N ILE A 36 -13.89 -11.60 -2.25
CA ILE A 36 -14.80 -11.84 -1.12
C ILE A 36 -14.77 -13.28 -0.60
N GLU A 37 -14.13 -14.20 -1.31
CA GLU A 37 -13.97 -15.60 -0.91
C GLU A 37 -12.77 -16.22 -1.63
N GLY A 38 -12.30 -17.38 -1.16
CA GLY A 38 -11.13 -18.08 -1.67
C GLY A 38 -9.88 -17.90 -0.81
N SER A 39 -8.74 -18.21 -1.38
CA SER A 39 -7.44 -18.12 -0.71
C SER A 39 -6.34 -17.75 -1.70
N TYR A 40 -5.22 -17.26 -1.17
CA TYR A 40 -4.00 -16.99 -1.94
C TYR A 40 -2.95 -18.05 -1.59
N GLU A 41 -2.44 -18.74 -2.59
CA GLU A 41 -1.35 -19.70 -2.41
C GLU A 41 -0.04 -18.96 -2.12
N THR A 42 0.69 -19.44 -1.11
CA THR A 42 2.03 -18.96 -0.78
C THR A 42 2.97 -20.13 -0.54
N PRO A 43 4.29 -19.93 -0.58
CA PRO A 43 5.26 -20.96 -0.21
C PRO A 43 5.11 -21.48 1.23
N PHE A 44 4.38 -20.77 2.09
CA PHE A 44 4.14 -21.09 3.50
C PHE A 44 2.72 -21.64 3.75
N GLY A 45 1.97 -21.96 2.69
CA GLY A 45 0.58 -22.42 2.74
C GLY A 45 -0.41 -21.36 2.33
N GLU A 46 -1.69 -21.69 2.40
CA GLU A 46 -2.79 -20.83 1.95
C GLU A 46 -3.07 -19.69 2.94
N LEU A 47 -3.30 -18.50 2.39
CA LEU A 47 -3.75 -17.30 3.10
C LEU A 47 -5.23 -17.08 2.76
N SER A 48 -6.13 -17.48 3.67
CA SER A 48 -7.57 -17.51 3.42
C SER A 48 -8.22 -16.13 3.57
N THR A 49 -9.18 -15.84 2.70
CA THR A 49 -10.01 -14.62 2.79
C THR A 49 -10.96 -14.67 3.98
N GLU A 50 -11.16 -13.55 4.68
CA GLU A 50 -12.23 -13.41 5.67
C GLU A 50 -13.56 -13.09 4.97
N THR A 51 -14.22 -14.14 4.52
CA THR A 51 -15.41 -14.09 3.66
C THR A 51 -16.58 -13.32 4.25
N THR A 52 -16.85 -13.46 5.55
CA THR A 52 -18.02 -12.82 6.19
C THR A 52 -17.90 -11.30 6.16
N LEU A 53 -16.73 -10.78 6.54
CA LEU A 53 -16.47 -9.35 6.55
C LEU A 53 -16.33 -8.80 5.13
N ALA A 54 -15.65 -9.50 4.23
CA ALA A 54 -15.53 -9.10 2.83
C ALA A 54 -16.92 -8.98 2.17
N LYS A 55 -17.83 -9.93 2.41
CA LYS A 55 -19.22 -9.85 1.95
C LYS A 55 -20.01 -8.70 2.59
N ASN A 56 -19.72 -8.32 3.82
CA ASN A 56 -20.34 -7.15 4.45
C ASN A 56 -19.86 -5.83 3.83
N LEU A 57 -18.58 -5.72 3.50
CA LEU A 57 -18.04 -4.52 2.82
C LEU A 57 -18.74 -4.24 1.49
N VAL A 58 -18.95 -5.25 0.65
CA VAL A 58 -19.59 -5.08 -0.66
C VAL A 58 -21.08 -4.79 -0.59
N LYS A 59 -21.76 -5.03 0.53
CA LYS A 59 -23.16 -4.62 0.71
C LYS A 59 -23.33 -3.11 0.85
N ASN A 60 -22.31 -2.42 1.33
CA ASN A 60 -22.37 -1.00 1.66
C ASN A 60 -21.71 -0.11 0.61
N SER A 61 -21.05 -0.67 -0.37
CA SER A 61 -20.41 0.06 -1.45
C SER A 61 -20.20 -0.80 -2.69
N SER A 62 -20.20 -0.17 -3.87
CA SER A 62 -19.96 -0.88 -5.14
C SER A 62 -18.47 -1.21 -5.29
N PHE A 63 -18.16 -2.49 -5.42
CA PHE A 63 -16.85 -3.02 -5.76
C PHE A 63 -16.94 -3.86 -7.03
N PHE A 64 -15.84 -3.90 -7.77
CA PHE A 64 -15.63 -5.00 -8.68
C PHE A 64 -15.20 -6.21 -7.85
N ILE A 65 -16.03 -7.27 -7.88
CA ILE A 65 -15.75 -8.50 -7.11
C ILE A 65 -14.83 -9.37 -7.95
N GLU A 66 -13.65 -9.63 -7.42
CA GLU A 66 -12.68 -10.55 -7.99
C GLU A 66 -13.01 -12.00 -7.62
N THR A 67 -12.73 -12.91 -8.55
CA THR A 67 -12.89 -14.35 -8.38
C THR A 67 -11.64 -15.06 -8.88
N GLU A 68 -11.50 -16.35 -8.59
CA GLU A 68 -10.37 -17.18 -9.08
C GLU A 68 -10.20 -17.13 -10.61
N ASN A 69 -11.29 -16.93 -11.36
CA ASN A 69 -11.28 -16.90 -12.83
C ASN A 69 -11.24 -15.48 -13.40
N ASN A 70 -11.45 -14.46 -12.58
CA ASN A 70 -11.48 -13.07 -13.00
C ASN A 70 -10.91 -12.18 -11.89
N PHE A 71 -9.60 -12.05 -11.86
CA PHE A 71 -8.87 -11.21 -10.91
C PHE A 71 -7.74 -10.45 -11.61
N TYR A 72 -7.34 -9.37 -11.01
CA TYR A 72 -6.21 -8.58 -11.46
C TYR A 72 -4.93 -9.00 -10.72
N ARG A 73 -3.91 -9.39 -11.48
CA ARG A 73 -2.58 -9.60 -10.91
C ARG A 73 -2.00 -8.27 -10.49
N ASP A 74 -1.62 -8.18 -9.22
CA ASP A 74 -1.10 -6.95 -8.64
C ASP A 74 0.09 -7.24 -7.74
N ASN A 75 1.28 -6.90 -8.20
CA ASN A 75 2.52 -7.11 -7.45
C ASN A 75 2.60 -6.27 -6.16
N ALA A 76 1.86 -5.17 -6.05
CA ALA A 76 1.80 -4.41 -4.80
C ALA A 76 1.23 -5.25 -3.65
N THR A 77 0.28 -6.14 -3.94
CA THR A 77 -0.34 -7.02 -2.95
C THR A 77 0.28 -8.40 -2.91
N GLU A 78 0.51 -9.02 -4.07
CA GLU A 78 0.98 -10.42 -4.17
C GLU A 78 2.33 -10.64 -3.49
N LEU A 79 3.25 -9.66 -3.56
CA LEU A 79 4.56 -9.75 -2.92
C LEU A 79 4.49 -9.73 -1.39
N GLN A 80 3.38 -9.28 -0.81
CA GLN A 80 3.19 -9.24 0.65
C GLN A 80 2.67 -10.58 1.21
N PHE A 81 1.95 -11.37 0.43
CA PHE A 81 1.30 -12.60 0.90
C PHE A 81 2.25 -13.61 1.56
N PRO A 82 3.43 -13.93 1.01
CA PRO A 82 4.34 -14.87 1.66
C PRO A 82 4.80 -14.39 3.03
N MET A 83 5.10 -13.09 3.15
CA MET A 83 5.58 -12.50 4.40
C MET A 83 4.47 -12.48 5.46
N ILE A 84 3.25 -12.12 5.07
CA ILE A 84 2.07 -12.17 5.93
C ILE A 84 1.86 -13.60 6.45
N LYS A 85 1.83 -14.58 5.55
CA LYS A 85 1.59 -15.98 5.93
C LYS A 85 2.68 -16.54 6.83
N TYR A 86 3.94 -16.18 6.58
CA TYR A 86 5.06 -16.62 7.41
C TYR A 86 4.99 -16.06 8.84
N LEU A 87 4.70 -14.76 8.98
CA LEU A 87 4.72 -14.06 10.28
C LEU A 87 3.44 -14.30 11.09
N TRP A 88 2.29 -14.43 10.42
CA TRP A 88 0.99 -14.69 11.06
C TRP A 88 0.27 -15.88 10.41
N PRO A 89 0.70 -17.12 10.71
CA PRO A 89 0.21 -18.32 10.00
C PRO A 89 -1.30 -18.56 10.09
N LYS A 90 -1.94 -18.02 11.12
CA LYS A 90 -3.38 -18.20 11.39
C LYS A 90 -4.25 -17.02 10.97
N THR A 91 -3.64 -15.93 10.51
CA THR A 91 -4.38 -14.73 10.09
C THR A 91 -5.24 -15.04 8.86
N LYS A 92 -6.35 -14.35 8.77
CA LYS A 92 -7.12 -14.21 7.53
C LYS A 92 -6.83 -12.86 6.89
N ILE A 93 -7.15 -12.72 5.60
CA ILE A 93 -6.89 -11.49 4.86
C ILE A 93 -8.14 -11.01 4.13
N ILE A 94 -8.23 -9.70 3.95
CA ILE A 94 -9.07 -9.07 2.92
C ILE A 94 -8.15 -8.20 2.09
N VAL A 95 -8.15 -8.40 0.77
CA VAL A 95 -7.36 -7.61 -0.17
C VAL A 95 -8.28 -6.66 -0.91
N ILE A 96 -7.94 -5.38 -0.91
CA ILE A 96 -8.75 -4.32 -1.51
C ILE A 96 -7.89 -3.49 -2.44
N GLY A 97 -8.25 -3.46 -3.72
CA GLY A 97 -7.68 -2.53 -4.70
C GLY A 97 -8.36 -1.16 -4.58
N MET A 98 -7.56 -0.10 -4.40
CA MET A 98 -8.04 1.26 -4.14
C MET A 98 -7.58 2.23 -5.23
N PRO A 99 -8.51 2.87 -6.00
CA PRO A 99 -8.15 3.90 -6.96
C PRO A 99 -7.67 5.19 -6.25
N PRO A 100 -6.82 6.01 -6.92
CA PRO A 100 -6.26 7.24 -6.36
C PRO A 100 -7.24 8.42 -6.42
N THR A 101 -8.39 8.29 -5.75
CA THR A 101 -9.48 9.28 -5.75
C THR A 101 -9.86 9.73 -4.35
N PHE A 102 -10.51 10.89 -4.23
CA PHE A 102 -11.01 11.39 -2.94
C PHE A 102 -12.13 10.54 -2.33
N GLU A 103 -12.78 9.68 -3.11
CA GLU A 103 -13.74 8.69 -2.60
C GLU A 103 -13.08 7.74 -1.58
N THR A 104 -11.78 7.57 -1.66
CA THR A 104 -10.96 6.79 -0.72
C THR A 104 -11.18 7.21 0.73
N LEU A 105 -11.37 8.50 1.00
CA LEU A 105 -11.57 9.03 2.37
C LEU A 105 -12.90 8.56 2.97
N SER A 106 -14.00 8.68 2.23
CA SER A 106 -15.32 8.22 2.69
C SER A 106 -15.41 6.70 2.78
N LEU A 107 -14.72 5.99 1.86
CA LEU A 107 -14.65 4.54 1.88
C LEU A 107 -13.85 4.02 3.10
N SER A 108 -12.79 4.71 3.49
CA SER A 108 -12.01 4.37 4.69
C SER A 108 -12.88 4.40 5.94
N GLN A 109 -13.76 5.38 6.06
CA GLN A 109 -14.72 5.46 7.17
C GLN A 109 -15.66 4.25 7.16
N MET A 110 -16.26 3.90 6.02
CA MET A 110 -17.12 2.72 5.90
C MET A 110 -16.40 1.41 6.23
N ILE A 111 -15.16 1.25 5.75
CA ILE A 111 -14.31 0.08 6.06
C ILE A 111 -14.07 0.01 7.58
N HIS A 112 -13.70 1.12 8.19
CA HIS A 112 -13.47 1.19 9.64
C HIS A 112 -14.73 0.84 10.43
N GLU A 113 -15.90 1.37 10.06
CA GLU A 113 -17.18 1.08 10.73
C GLU A 113 -17.55 -0.41 10.68
N VAL A 114 -17.32 -1.07 9.53
CA VAL A 114 -17.57 -2.53 9.40
C VAL A 114 -16.59 -3.34 10.26
N LEU A 115 -15.39 -2.84 10.48
CA LEU A 115 -14.31 -3.54 11.17
C LEU A 115 -14.14 -3.14 12.64
N ILE A 116 -14.86 -2.14 13.13
CA ILE A 116 -14.69 -1.58 14.49
C ILE A 116 -14.84 -2.63 15.61
N GLN A 117 -15.58 -3.70 15.37
CA GLN A 117 -15.75 -4.80 16.34
C GLN A 117 -14.60 -5.83 16.29
N HIS A 118 -13.66 -5.68 15.33
CA HIS A 118 -12.51 -6.58 15.15
C HIS A 118 -11.24 -5.90 15.65
N ASN A 119 -11.06 -5.82 16.97
CA ASN A 119 -9.96 -5.11 17.62
C ASN A 119 -8.56 -5.67 17.31
N ASP A 120 -8.48 -6.85 16.69
CA ASP A 120 -7.23 -7.51 16.30
C ASP A 120 -7.02 -7.46 14.78
N THR A 121 -7.28 -6.30 14.20
CA THR A 121 -7.08 -6.02 12.78
C THR A 121 -5.81 -5.20 12.55
N LEU A 122 -5.06 -5.55 11.50
CA LEU A 122 -3.92 -4.79 11.00
C LEU A 122 -4.26 -4.24 9.62
N PHE A 123 -3.98 -2.94 9.39
CA PHE A 123 -4.14 -2.28 8.10
C PHE A 123 -2.77 -2.11 7.44
N ILE A 124 -2.65 -2.56 6.19
CA ILE A 124 -1.42 -2.45 5.41
C ILE A 124 -1.75 -1.77 4.08
N GLY A 125 -1.09 -0.65 3.78
CA GLY A 125 -1.11 -0.01 2.47
C GLY A 125 0.20 -0.30 1.74
N SER A 126 0.13 -0.82 0.53
CA SER A 126 1.30 -1.14 -0.28
C SER A 126 1.37 -0.24 -1.52
N THR A 127 2.50 0.38 -1.72
CA THR A 127 2.83 1.23 -2.88
C THR A 127 4.35 1.30 -3.07
N ASP A 128 4.78 1.50 -4.30
CA ASP A 128 6.09 2.08 -4.58
C ASP A 128 5.97 3.61 -4.64
N MET A 129 7.08 4.30 -4.43
CA MET A 129 7.17 5.75 -4.60
C MET A 129 7.53 6.12 -6.05
N THR A 130 8.28 7.18 -6.29
CA THR A 130 8.59 7.63 -7.66
C THR A 130 9.22 6.52 -8.51
N HIS A 131 8.60 6.23 -9.65
CA HIS A 131 9.20 5.46 -10.73
C HIS A 131 9.90 6.43 -11.69
N TYR A 132 11.22 6.51 -11.65
CA TYR A 132 11.99 7.45 -12.45
C TYR A 132 12.75 6.77 -13.57
N GLY A 133 12.78 7.39 -14.74
CA GLY A 133 13.64 7.00 -15.85
C GLY A 133 12.89 6.75 -17.16
N PRO A 134 13.64 6.53 -18.25
CA PRO A 134 13.08 6.28 -19.59
C PRO A 134 12.12 5.09 -19.65
N ASN A 135 12.35 4.03 -18.86
CA ASN A 135 11.47 2.86 -18.81
C ASN A 135 10.08 3.19 -18.27
N TYR A 136 9.99 4.23 -17.45
CA TYR A 136 8.73 4.73 -16.86
C TYR A 136 8.19 5.96 -17.58
N GLN A 137 8.88 6.42 -18.64
CA GLN A 137 8.54 7.64 -19.37
C GLN A 137 8.47 8.88 -18.47
N PHE A 138 9.23 8.89 -17.37
CA PHE A 138 9.22 9.97 -16.37
C PHE A 138 10.65 10.40 -16.03
N THR A 139 11.08 11.51 -16.63
CA THR A 139 12.43 12.08 -16.49
C THR A 139 12.40 13.61 -16.41
N PRO A 140 11.62 14.21 -15.45
CA PRO A 140 11.42 15.66 -15.40
C PRO A 140 12.71 16.44 -15.20
N MET A 141 13.72 15.85 -14.54
CA MET A 141 15.04 16.47 -14.28
C MET A 141 16.17 15.87 -15.13
N GLY A 142 15.82 15.26 -16.28
CA GLY A 142 16.81 14.60 -17.14
C GLY A 142 17.27 13.24 -16.62
N LYS A 143 18.43 12.77 -17.05
CA LYS A 143 18.99 11.46 -16.68
C LYS A 143 20.11 11.63 -15.64
N GLY A 144 20.51 10.53 -15.01
CA GLY A 144 21.66 10.49 -14.12
C GLY A 144 21.36 10.99 -12.70
N PHE A 145 22.39 11.44 -12.02
CA PHE A 145 22.31 11.83 -10.62
C PHE A 145 21.40 13.04 -10.35
N SER A 146 21.20 13.92 -11.32
CA SER A 146 20.24 15.03 -11.17
C SER A 146 18.82 14.52 -10.95
N GLY A 147 18.40 13.49 -11.71
CA GLY A 147 17.11 12.83 -11.53
C GLY A 147 17.03 12.08 -10.19
N LEU A 148 18.09 11.35 -9.80
CA LEU A 148 18.15 10.63 -8.55
C LEU A 148 18.03 11.58 -7.34
N ASN A 149 18.82 12.64 -7.31
CA ASN A 149 18.80 13.60 -6.20
C ASN A 149 17.44 14.32 -6.10
N TRP A 150 16.88 14.76 -7.24
CA TRP A 150 15.56 15.37 -7.25
C TRP A 150 14.48 14.41 -6.75
N THR A 151 14.52 13.15 -7.14
CA THR A 151 13.56 12.15 -6.65
C THR A 151 13.65 12.03 -5.13
N LYS A 152 14.86 11.88 -4.59
CA LYS A 152 15.08 11.70 -3.14
C LYS A 152 14.76 12.96 -2.34
N ASP A 153 15.32 14.09 -2.77
CA ASP A 153 15.36 15.31 -1.96
C ASP A 153 14.13 16.22 -2.18
N VAL A 154 13.38 15.99 -3.24
CA VAL A 154 12.21 16.81 -3.59
C VAL A 154 10.96 15.96 -3.74
N ASN A 155 10.88 15.09 -4.75
CA ASN A 155 9.61 14.46 -5.12
C ASN A 155 9.09 13.49 -4.05
N ASP A 156 9.92 12.56 -3.63
CA ASP A 156 9.58 11.59 -2.58
C ASP A 156 9.57 12.25 -1.20
N ALA A 157 10.50 13.19 -0.93
CA ALA A 157 10.55 13.91 0.34
C ALA A 157 9.27 14.72 0.60
N GLN A 158 8.66 15.31 -0.42
CA GLN A 158 7.38 16.02 -0.29
C GLN A 158 6.25 15.08 0.12
N LEU A 159 6.14 13.90 -0.49
CA LEU A 159 5.13 12.91 -0.12
C LEU A 159 5.37 12.37 1.31
N LEU A 160 6.61 12.08 1.67
CA LEU A 160 6.97 11.65 3.02
C LEU A 160 6.61 12.71 4.07
N GLY A 161 6.81 14.00 3.77
CA GLY A 161 6.40 15.11 4.64
C GLY A 161 4.88 15.22 4.82
N LEU A 162 4.06 14.81 3.83
CA LEU A 162 2.60 14.73 3.97
C LEU A 162 2.20 13.50 4.79
N ILE A 163 2.89 12.38 4.63
CA ILE A 163 2.69 11.18 5.46
C ILE A 163 2.92 11.51 6.93
N GLU A 164 4.05 12.13 7.28
CA GLU A 164 4.36 12.52 8.66
C GLU A 164 3.30 13.44 9.28
N LYS A 165 2.70 14.32 8.48
CA LYS A 165 1.60 15.21 8.89
C LYS A 165 0.24 14.54 8.87
N SER A 166 0.13 13.32 8.38
CA SER A 166 -1.14 12.62 8.12
C SER A 166 -2.11 13.42 7.24
N ASP A 167 -1.58 14.19 6.28
CA ASP A 167 -2.36 15.01 5.34
C ASP A 167 -2.76 14.18 4.10
N THR A 168 -3.67 13.27 4.31
CA THR A 168 -4.14 12.29 3.32
C THR A 168 -4.80 12.93 2.10
N SER A 169 -5.48 14.06 2.27
CA SER A 169 -6.09 14.78 1.15
C SER A 169 -5.05 15.35 0.18
N SER A 170 -4.02 15.99 0.72
CA SER A 170 -2.92 16.53 -0.09
C SER A 170 -2.08 15.43 -0.73
N MET A 171 -1.99 14.24 -0.10
CA MET A 171 -1.27 13.09 -0.66
C MET A 171 -1.90 12.61 -1.97
N ILE A 172 -3.24 12.53 -2.05
CA ILE A 172 -3.94 12.11 -3.29
C ILE A 172 -3.65 13.08 -4.43
N ALA A 173 -3.81 14.39 -4.18
CA ALA A 173 -3.54 15.41 -5.18
C ALA A 173 -2.07 15.37 -5.64
N MET A 174 -1.14 15.35 -4.69
CA MET A 174 0.29 15.34 -4.98
C MET A 174 0.72 14.11 -5.78
N ALA A 175 0.24 12.91 -5.43
CA ALA A 175 0.62 11.70 -6.14
C ALA A 175 0.09 11.68 -7.59
N ASN A 176 -1.11 12.21 -7.81
CA ASN A 176 -1.67 12.34 -9.15
C ASN A 176 -0.89 13.34 -10.01
N ASP A 177 -0.42 14.45 -9.42
CA ASP A 177 0.30 15.50 -10.15
C ASP A 177 1.79 15.18 -10.34
N ASN A 178 2.44 14.60 -9.33
CA ASN A 178 3.89 14.43 -9.27
C ASN A 178 4.34 12.98 -9.54
N HIS A 179 3.42 12.03 -9.72
CA HIS A 179 3.72 10.61 -9.95
C HIS A 179 4.66 10.00 -8.90
N ASN A 180 4.52 10.40 -7.63
CA ASN A 180 5.39 9.97 -6.54
C ASN A 180 4.81 8.84 -5.67
N ALA A 181 3.71 8.22 -6.11
CA ALA A 181 3.22 6.94 -5.58
C ALA A 181 2.35 6.25 -6.64
N CYS A 182 2.63 4.99 -6.95
CA CYS A 182 1.86 4.22 -7.94
C CYS A 182 0.49 3.78 -7.42
N CYS A 183 0.34 3.59 -6.11
CA CYS A 183 -0.87 3.08 -5.46
C CYS A 183 -1.29 3.97 -4.28
N ILE A 184 -1.35 5.30 -4.48
CA ILE A 184 -1.63 6.25 -3.37
C ILE A 184 -2.97 6.00 -2.68
N GLY A 185 -3.98 5.54 -3.40
CA GLY A 185 -5.27 5.16 -2.81
C GLY A 185 -5.13 4.13 -1.68
N SER A 186 -4.21 3.20 -1.83
CA SER A 186 -3.92 2.15 -0.84
C SER A 186 -3.34 2.73 0.46
N VAL A 187 -2.34 3.59 0.31
CA VAL A 187 -1.66 4.24 1.46
C VAL A 187 -2.63 5.13 2.21
N VAL A 188 -3.37 5.98 1.49
CA VAL A 188 -4.37 6.88 2.07
C VAL A 188 -5.44 6.11 2.82
N THR A 189 -5.95 5.00 2.26
CA THR A 189 -6.96 4.17 2.94
C THR A 189 -6.42 3.57 4.23
N ALA A 190 -5.21 3.00 4.20
CA ALA A 190 -4.57 2.44 5.40
C ALA A 190 -4.36 3.51 6.47
N MET A 191 -3.88 4.70 6.09
CA MET A 191 -3.67 5.82 6.99
C MET A 191 -4.96 6.34 7.61
N GLU A 192 -6.03 6.49 6.82
CA GLU A 192 -7.34 6.92 7.33
C GLU A 192 -7.93 5.89 8.30
N CYS A 193 -7.84 4.59 7.99
CA CYS A 193 -8.24 3.53 8.92
C CYS A 193 -7.43 3.59 10.23
N ALA A 194 -6.13 3.85 10.17
CA ALA A 194 -5.28 4.02 11.34
C ALA A 194 -5.70 5.24 12.18
N LYS A 195 -5.96 6.40 11.55
CA LYS A 195 -6.46 7.62 12.23
C LYS A 195 -7.79 7.37 12.93
N LEU A 196 -8.76 6.74 12.25
CA LEU A 196 -10.07 6.40 12.81
C LEU A 196 -9.95 5.41 13.98
N SER A 197 -8.95 4.53 13.95
CA SER A 197 -8.64 3.60 15.04
C SER A 197 -7.83 4.25 16.18
N GLN A 198 -7.56 5.56 16.12
CA GLN A 198 -6.79 6.32 17.11
C GLN A 198 -5.38 5.76 17.35
N LEU A 199 -4.76 5.21 16.30
CA LEU A 199 -3.38 4.75 16.36
C LEU A 199 -2.40 5.93 16.44
N SER A 200 -1.15 5.65 16.75
CA SER A 200 -0.09 6.66 16.86
C SER A 200 0.15 7.41 15.54
N THR A 201 0.87 8.51 15.62
CA THR A 201 1.32 9.25 14.42
C THR A 201 2.25 8.40 13.56
N PRO A 202 2.22 8.57 12.23
CA PRO A 202 3.08 7.83 11.32
C PRO A 202 4.56 8.06 11.64
N LYS A 203 5.34 7.00 11.58
CA LYS A 203 6.80 7.04 11.72
C LYS A 203 7.44 6.43 10.49
N ILE A 204 8.25 7.21 9.80
CA ILE A 204 9.09 6.73 8.70
C ILE A 204 10.26 5.94 9.32
N LEU A 205 10.35 4.65 9.00
CA LEU A 205 11.42 3.78 9.47
C LEU A 205 12.67 3.93 8.59
N SER A 206 12.46 3.95 7.27
CA SER A 206 13.54 4.03 6.29
C SER A 206 13.01 4.52 4.95
N TYR A 207 13.92 5.11 4.16
CA TYR A 207 13.73 5.45 2.76
C TYR A 207 14.98 5.06 1.97
N THR A 208 14.80 4.57 0.75
CA THR A 208 15.89 4.26 -0.18
C THR A 208 15.37 4.23 -1.61
N THR A 209 16.28 4.10 -2.59
CA THR A 209 15.91 3.80 -3.97
C THR A 209 16.47 2.45 -4.42
N SER A 210 15.93 1.89 -5.48
CA SER A 210 16.48 0.66 -6.09
C SER A 210 17.94 0.85 -6.52
N TYR A 211 18.33 2.07 -6.91
CA TYR A 211 19.73 2.39 -7.23
C TYR A 211 20.63 2.36 -5.99
N ASP A 212 20.18 2.89 -4.85
CA ASP A 212 20.97 2.88 -3.60
C ASP A 212 21.19 1.44 -3.08
N ILE A 213 20.24 0.54 -3.33
CA ILE A 213 20.33 -0.87 -2.90
C ILE A 213 21.31 -1.67 -3.77
N ALA A 214 21.34 -1.39 -5.07
CA ALA A 214 22.15 -2.12 -6.03
C ALA A 214 22.81 -1.16 -7.03
N PRO A 215 23.77 -0.33 -6.58
CA PRO A 215 24.50 0.57 -7.48
C PRO A 215 25.38 -0.24 -8.43
N ASP A 216 25.27 0.04 -9.72
CA ASP A 216 26.01 -0.68 -10.77
C ASP A 216 27.25 0.08 -11.29
N ASN A 217 27.72 1.10 -10.58
CA ASN A 217 28.81 2.02 -10.97
C ASN A 217 28.55 2.83 -12.26
N LYS A 218 27.31 2.87 -12.73
CA LYS A 218 26.87 3.69 -13.86
C LYS A 218 26.00 4.82 -13.38
N GLU A 219 25.74 5.78 -14.27
CA GLU A 219 24.73 6.79 -13.98
C GLU A 219 23.35 6.15 -13.78
N PRO A 220 22.59 6.56 -12.75
CA PRO A 220 21.24 6.06 -12.52
C PRO A 220 20.32 6.47 -13.66
N LEU A 221 19.82 5.48 -14.42
CA LEU A 221 18.90 5.72 -15.54
C LEU A 221 17.45 5.41 -15.19
N ASN A 222 17.22 4.29 -14.51
CA ASN A 222 15.90 3.83 -14.09
C ASN A 222 15.99 3.36 -12.66
N PHE A 223 15.12 3.89 -11.81
CA PHE A 223 15.08 3.53 -10.39
C PHE A 223 13.70 3.82 -9.82
N VAL A 224 13.45 3.25 -8.65
CA VAL A 224 12.18 3.38 -7.91
C VAL A 224 12.49 3.77 -6.48
N GLY A 225 11.73 4.70 -5.93
CA GLY A 225 11.77 5.06 -4.52
C GLY A 225 10.97 4.10 -3.65
N TYR A 226 11.45 3.83 -2.45
CA TYR A 226 10.79 2.96 -1.45
C TYR A 226 10.85 3.58 -0.07
N ALA A 227 9.74 3.49 0.67
CA ALA A 227 9.70 3.90 2.07
C ALA A 227 9.01 2.85 2.95
N GLY A 228 9.43 2.75 4.20
CA GLY A 228 8.77 1.96 5.23
C GLY A 228 8.17 2.88 6.28
N VAL A 229 6.86 2.75 6.56
CA VAL A 229 6.12 3.57 7.52
C VAL A 229 5.32 2.66 8.45
N VAL A 230 5.27 3.02 9.73
CA VAL A 230 4.44 2.35 10.75
C VAL A 230 3.66 3.38 11.57
N PHE A 231 2.55 2.93 12.15
CA PHE A 231 1.68 3.73 13.04
C PHE A 231 1.65 3.14 14.43
#